data_921370efacee070259aa0a928b02dbef
#
_entry.id   921370efacee070259aa0a928b02dbef
#
_cell.length_a   1.000
_cell.length_b   1.000
_cell.length_c   1.000
_cell.angle_alpha   90.00
_cell.angle_beta   90.00
_cell.angle_gamma   90.00
#
_symmetry.space_group_name_H-M   'P 1'
#
loop_
_entity.id
_entity.type
_entity.pdbx_description
1 polymer ?
#
loop_
_entity_poly.entity_id
_entity_poly.type
_entity_poly.pdbx_seq_one_letter_code
_entity_poly.pdbx_strand_id
1 'polypeptide(L)'
;MKSILLIGLGRFGKHVAMHLHNLGHQVMAVDSTEERVNAVLPYVTEAQIGDSTNESFLSSLGIRNFDACIVAIGDNFQSSLETTSLLKELGAKLVVSRASSDVHQKFLLRNGADQVVYPEQQLAKWTAIRFSSNHILDFVNLEGDYDIYEVDLPERWVGMSVGEIDIRKKYGINIIAVRRNGTLDFSVKPETVFKDGNTILVLGQYRELQKCFKI
;
A
#
# COMPACT_ATOMS: atom_id res chain seq x y z
N MET A 1 7.79 -4.16 -17.80
CA MET A 1 8.94 -4.61 -16.95
C MET A 1 9.72 -3.36 -16.59
N LYS A 2 10.03 -3.15 -15.30
CA LYS A 2 10.84 -2.01 -14.80
C LYS A 2 12.14 -2.54 -14.20
N SER A 3 13.17 -1.71 -14.19
CA SER A 3 14.44 -1.94 -13.48
C SER A 3 14.42 -1.17 -12.16
N ILE A 4 14.55 -1.86 -11.04
CA ILE A 4 14.37 -1.29 -9.69
C ILE A 4 15.61 -1.58 -8.85
N LEU A 5 16.17 -0.53 -8.23
CA LEU A 5 17.19 -0.66 -7.20
C LEU A 5 16.49 -0.71 -5.82
N LEU A 6 16.71 -1.77 -5.08
CA LEU A 6 16.14 -1.96 -3.73
C LEU A 6 17.27 -1.98 -2.71
N ILE A 7 17.28 -1.02 -1.80
CA ILE A 7 18.30 -0.84 -0.77
C ILE A 7 17.70 -1.09 0.62
N GLY A 8 18.32 -1.99 1.37
CA GLY A 8 17.85 -2.43 2.68
C GLY A 8 16.94 -3.66 2.56
N LEU A 9 17.47 -4.81 2.96
CA LEU A 9 16.84 -6.13 2.82
C LEU A 9 16.37 -6.71 4.16
N GLY A 10 15.99 -5.81 5.08
CA GLY A 10 15.27 -6.18 6.28
C GLY A 10 13.89 -6.79 5.96
N ARG A 11 13.05 -6.98 6.98
CA ARG A 11 11.71 -7.59 6.82
C ARG A 11 10.90 -6.95 5.69
N PHE A 12 10.80 -5.62 5.66
CA PHE A 12 10.04 -4.91 4.63
C PHE A 12 10.66 -5.08 3.24
N GLY A 13 11.97 -4.82 3.09
CA GLY A 13 12.67 -4.92 1.81
C GLY A 13 12.62 -6.32 1.21
N LYS A 14 12.75 -7.37 2.03
CA LYS A 14 12.58 -8.76 1.57
C LYS A 14 11.19 -9.00 0.95
N HIS A 15 10.12 -8.55 1.60
CA HIS A 15 8.76 -8.67 1.03
C HIS A 15 8.60 -7.87 -0.25
N VAL A 16 9.18 -6.66 -0.32
CA VAL A 16 9.19 -5.86 -1.56
C VAL A 16 9.88 -6.61 -2.70
N ALA A 17 11.06 -7.21 -2.45
CA ALA A 17 11.76 -8.02 -3.45
C ALA A 17 10.90 -9.18 -3.98
N MET A 18 10.27 -9.95 -3.08
CA MET A 18 9.39 -11.07 -3.44
C MET A 18 8.22 -10.61 -4.32
N HIS A 19 7.55 -9.53 -3.95
CA HIS A 19 6.41 -9.01 -4.72
C HIS A 19 6.84 -8.46 -6.08
N LEU A 20 7.95 -7.74 -6.17
CA LEU A 20 8.49 -7.24 -7.44
C LEU A 20 8.87 -8.39 -8.38
N HIS A 21 9.45 -9.47 -7.86
CA HIS A 21 9.71 -10.69 -8.60
C HIS A 21 8.43 -11.29 -9.20
N ASN A 22 7.40 -11.45 -8.38
CA ASN A 22 6.11 -12.00 -8.83
C ASN A 22 5.41 -11.13 -9.88
N LEU A 23 5.67 -9.81 -9.86
CA LEU A 23 5.20 -8.86 -10.87
C LEU A 23 6.06 -8.85 -12.14
N GLY A 24 7.15 -9.63 -12.20
CA GLY A 24 8.01 -9.75 -13.36
C GLY A 24 8.96 -8.56 -13.59
N HIS A 25 9.33 -7.85 -12.51
CA HIS A 25 10.30 -6.75 -12.58
C HIS A 25 11.73 -7.21 -12.37
N GLN A 26 12.69 -6.47 -12.93
CA GLN A 26 14.12 -6.66 -12.67
C GLN A 26 14.49 -5.90 -11.38
N VAL A 27 15.11 -6.59 -10.44
CA VAL A 27 15.51 -6.01 -9.16
C VAL A 27 17.00 -6.21 -8.94
N MET A 28 17.72 -5.11 -8.73
CA MET A 28 19.03 -5.12 -8.08
C MET A 28 18.85 -4.84 -6.61
N ALA A 29 19.30 -5.74 -5.74
CA ALA A 29 19.14 -5.65 -4.29
C ALA A 29 20.47 -5.33 -3.61
N VAL A 30 20.44 -4.44 -2.62
CA VAL A 30 21.63 -4.02 -1.86
C VAL A 30 21.34 -4.03 -0.36
N ASP A 31 22.23 -4.63 0.42
CA ASP A 31 22.30 -4.52 1.88
C ASP A 31 23.76 -4.61 2.33
N SER A 32 24.09 -4.04 3.47
CA SER A 32 25.42 -4.18 4.08
C SER A 32 25.65 -5.55 4.72
N THR A 33 24.59 -6.34 4.90
CA THR A 33 24.61 -7.63 5.61
C THR A 33 24.52 -8.78 4.62
N GLU A 34 25.54 -9.61 4.54
CA GLU A 34 25.61 -10.76 3.63
C GLU A 34 24.43 -11.74 3.80
N GLU A 35 24.04 -12.03 5.05
CA GLU A 35 22.91 -12.91 5.34
C GLU A 35 21.60 -12.42 4.70
N ARG A 36 21.36 -11.10 4.76
CA ARG A 36 20.15 -10.50 4.15
C ARG A 36 20.19 -10.53 2.64
N VAL A 37 21.36 -10.29 2.05
CA VAL A 37 21.57 -10.41 0.59
C VAL A 37 21.31 -11.83 0.13
N ASN A 38 21.90 -12.83 0.81
CA ASN A 38 21.71 -14.25 0.48
C ASN A 38 20.24 -14.69 0.59
N ALA A 39 19.49 -14.14 1.55
CA ALA A 39 18.08 -14.46 1.77
C ALA A 39 17.13 -13.98 0.66
N VAL A 40 17.56 -13.09 -0.24
CA VAL A 40 16.74 -12.55 -1.35
C VAL A 40 17.19 -13.01 -2.73
N LEU A 41 18.33 -13.70 -2.85
CA LEU A 41 18.85 -14.17 -4.14
C LEU A 41 17.79 -14.88 -5.04
N PRO A 42 16.87 -15.69 -4.51
CA PRO A 42 15.84 -16.33 -5.36
C PRO A 42 14.83 -15.35 -5.98
N TYR A 43 14.76 -14.11 -5.49
CA TYR A 43 13.72 -13.13 -5.84
C TYR A 43 14.26 -11.91 -6.59
N VAL A 44 15.55 -11.87 -6.88
CA VAL A 44 16.17 -10.68 -7.49
C VAL A 44 17.00 -11.07 -8.71
N THR A 45 17.18 -10.12 -9.63
CA THR A 45 17.99 -10.32 -10.82
C THR A 45 19.48 -10.26 -10.48
N GLU A 46 19.82 -9.38 -9.56
CA GLU A 46 21.19 -9.15 -9.10
C GLU A 46 21.17 -8.70 -7.63
N ALA A 47 22.21 -9.02 -6.87
CA ALA A 47 22.36 -8.60 -5.50
C ALA A 47 23.80 -8.24 -5.18
N GLN A 48 23.99 -7.20 -4.38
CA GLN A 48 25.32 -6.75 -3.95
C GLN A 48 25.35 -6.47 -2.45
N ILE A 49 26.48 -6.82 -1.83
CA ILE A 49 26.79 -6.44 -0.45
C ILE A 49 27.51 -5.10 -0.50
N GLY A 50 26.99 -4.08 0.17
CA GLY A 50 27.63 -2.77 0.21
C GLY A 50 26.94 -1.78 1.13
N ASP A 51 27.67 -0.72 1.46
CA ASP A 51 27.17 0.38 2.28
C ASP A 51 26.58 1.47 1.37
N SER A 52 25.26 1.65 1.44
CA SER A 52 24.55 2.63 0.64
C SER A 52 24.76 4.10 1.08
N THR A 53 25.45 4.34 2.18
CA THR A 53 25.89 5.68 2.57
C THR A 53 27.21 6.07 1.91
N ASN A 54 27.88 5.14 1.24
CA ASN A 54 29.07 5.39 0.47
C ASN A 54 28.74 5.83 -0.95
N GLU A 55 29.02 7.11 -1.28
CA GLU A 55 28.73 7.70 -2.60
C GLU A 55 29.42 6.96 -3.74
N SER A 56 30.69 6.55 -3.56
CA SER A 56 31.44 5.84 -4.59
C SER A 56 30.82 4.48 -4.90
N PHE A 57 30.34 3.78 -3.87
CA PHE A 57 29.61 2.52 -4.03
C PHE A 57 28.30 2.73 -4.81
N LEU A 58 27.44 3.67 -4.37
CA LEU A 58 26.19 3.95 -5.08
C LEU A 58 26.42 4.39 -6.52
N SER A 59 27.42 5.27 -6.76
CA SER A 59 27.77 5.72 -8.10
C SER A 59 28.14 4.57 -9.03
N SER A 60 28.83 3.54 -8.51
CA SER A 60 29.21 2.36 -9.28
C SER A 60 28.04 1.51 -9.76
N LEU A 61 26.87 1.61 -9.12
CA LEU A 61 25.66 0.87 -9.49
C LEU A 61 24.94 1.45 -10.72
N GLY A 62 25.32 2.64 -11.19
CA GLY A 62 24.69 3.26 -12.35
C GLY A 62 23.26 3.73 -12.08
N ILE A 63 23.04 4.49 -11.02
CA ILE A 63 21.75 4.93 -10.46
C ILE A 63 20.75 5.42 -11.52
N ARG A 64 21.21 6.17 -12.53
CA ARG A 64 20.36 6.73 -13.61
C ARG A 64 19.69 5.67 -14.50
N ASN A 65 20.19 4.43 -14.47
CA ASN A 65 19.64 3.34 -15.30
C ASN A 65 18.39 2.71 -14.69
N PHE A 66 18.13 2.93 -13.40
CA PHE A 66 16.94 2.40 -12.73
C PHE A 66 15.71 3.29 -12.97
N ASP A 67 14.55 2.66 -13.11
CA ASP A 67 13.27 3.35 -13.20
C ASP A 67 12.81 3.85 -11.83
N ALA A 68 13.19 3.15 -10.75
CA ALA A 68 12.93 3.56 -9.38
C ALA A 68 14.02 3.03 -8.44
N CYS A 69 14.34 3.82 -7.42
CA CYS A 69 15.18 3.43 -6.29
C CYS A 69 14.31 3.39 -5.02
N ILE A 70 14.28 2.25 -4.34
CA ILE A 70 13.50 2.03 -3.13
C ILE A 70 14.46 1.90 -1.95
N VAL A 71 14.38 2.84 -0.99
CA VAL A 71 15.15 2.81 0.25
C VAL A 71 14.27 2.20 1.34
N ALA A 72 14.50 0.93 1.65
CA ALA A 72 13.75 0.16 2.64
C ALA A 72 14.43 0.11 4.03
N ILE A 73 15.39 1.00 4.27
CA ILE A 73 16.09 1.15 5.55
C ILE A 73 15.13 1.81 6.54
N GLY A 74 14.78 1.11 7.62
CA GLY A 74 13.82 1.61 8.62
C GLY A 74 14.43 1.81 10.01
N ASP A 75 15.46 1.04 10.35
CA ASP A 75 16.00 0.96 11.71
C ASP A 75 17.16 1.95 11.93
N ASN A 76 17.76 2.48 10.88
CA ASN A 76 18.81 3.49 10.92
C ASN A 76 18.35 4.76 10.21
N PHE A 77 17.94 5.74 11.01
CA PHE A 77 17.43 7.03 10.54
C PHE A 77 18.46 7.78 9.68
N GLN A 78 19.71 7.85 10.15
CA GLN A 78 20.79 8.56 9.46
C GLN A 78 21.08 7.92 8.11
N SER A 79 21.35 6.60 8.08
CA SER A 79 21.65 5.90 6.83
C SER A 79 20.51 5.98 5.81
N SER A 80 19.25 5.98 6.28
CA SER A 80 18.08 6.15 5.41
C SER A 80 18.07 7.52 4.75
N LEU A 81 18.37 8.60 5.48
CA LEU A 81 18.43 9.97 4.95
C LEU A 81 19.60 10.15 4.01
N GLU A 82 20.80 9.72 4.41
CA GLU A 82 22.01 9.83 3.58
C GLU A 82 21.86 9.09 2.25
N THR A 83 21.39 7.84 2.29
CA THR A 83 21.11 7.05 1.09
C THR A 83 20.08 7.74 0.18
N THR A 84 19.01 8.28 0.76
CA THR A 84 17.95 8.98 0.01
C THR A 84 18.51 10.22 -0.71
N SER A 85 19.31 11.05 0.01
CA SER A 85 19.95 12.24 -0.55
C SER A 85 20.92 11.88 -1.68
N LEU A 86 21.83 10.95 -1.43
CA LEU A 86 22.82 10.50 -2.42
C LEU A 86 22.16 9.96 -3.69
N LEU A 87 21.13 9.14 -3.59
CA LEU A 87 20.39 8.66 -4.76
C LEU A 87 19.84 9.80 -5.61
N LYS A 88 19.30 10.83 -4.96
CA LYS A 88 18.77 11.99 -5.67
C LYS A 88 19.85 12.82 -6.33
N GLU A 89 20.97 13.05 -5.65
CA GLU A 89 22.16 13.76 -6.16
C GLU A 89 22.80 13.00 -7.34
N LEU A 90 22.84 11.67 -7.29
CA LEU A 90 23.32 10.81 -8.39
C LEU A 90 22.34 10.72 -9.56
N GLY A 91 21.17 11.36 -9.47
CA GLY A 91 20.21 11.50 -10.54
C GLY A 91 19.20 10.35 -10.67
N ALA A 92 18.81 9.73 -9.56
CA ALA A 92 17.71 8.78 -9.55
C ALA A 92 16.41 9.44 -10.09
N LYS A 93 15.71 8.72 -10.98
CA LYS A 93 14.46 9.19 -11.61
C LYS A 93 13.31 9.28 -10.60
N LEU A 94 13.23 8.29 -9.73
CA LEU A 94 12.22 8.17 -8.68
C LEU A 94 12.86 7.57 -7.44
N VAL A 95 12.78 8.27 -6.31
CA VAL A 95 13.24 7.78 -5.01
C VAL A 95 12.03 7.57 -4.09
N VAL A 96 11.82 6.33 -3.68
CA VAL A 96 10.78 5.96 -2.72
C VAL A 96 11.45 5.50 -1.44
N SER A 97 11.18 6.16 -0.32
CA SER A 97 11.84 5.84 0.95
C SER A 97 10.86 5.38 2.02
N ARG A 98 11.26 4.40 2.83
CA ARG A 98 10.48 3.91 3.96
C ARG A 98 10.71 4.81 5.18
N ALA A 99 9.62 5.33 5.75
CA ALA A 99 9.64 5.98 7.05
C ALA A 99 9.31 5.01 8.19
N SER A 100 9.85 5.27 9.37
CA SER A 100 9.52 4.58 10.64
C SER A 100 8.83 5.51 11.65
N SER A 101 8.66 6.80 11.33
CA SER A 101 7.96 7.79 12.16
C SER A 101 7.53 8.99 11.31
N ASP A 102 6.60 9.81 11.84
CA ASP A 102 6.16 11.05 11.19
C ASP A 102 7.30 12.05 10.98
N VAL A 103 8.24 12.11 11.95
CA VAL A 103 9.43 12.95 11.84
C VAL A 103 10.33 12.45 10.71
N HIS A 104 10.56 11.13 10.65
CA HIS A 104 11.34 10.50 9.59
C HIS A 104 10.75 10.79 8.20
N GLN A 105 9.43 10.63 8.04
CA GLN A 105 8.73 10.96 6.79
C GLN A 105 9.00 12.41 6.33
N LYS A 106 8.88 13.38 7.24
CA LYS A 106 9.13 14.78 6.93
C LYS A 106 10.56 15.04 6.47
N PHE A 107 11.54 14.40 7.12
CA PHE A 107 12.94 14.54 6.75
C PHE A 107 13.26 13.87 5.42
N LEU A 108 12.73 12.68 5.14
CA LEU A 108 12.93 11.99 3.87
C LEU A 108 12.42 12.83 2.68
N LEU A 109 11.23 13.40 2.79
CA LEU A 109 10.68 14.30 1.76
C LEU A 109 11.56 15.54 1.54
N ARG A 110 12.09 16.13 2.61
CA ARG A 110 12.99 17.29 2.53
C ARG A 110 14.36 16.95 1.96
N ASN A 111 14.81 15.70 2.13
CA ASN A 111 16.10 15.21 1.64
C ASN A 111 16.02 14.53 0.28
N GLY A 112 14.93 14.71 -0.47
CA GLY A 112 14.85 14.33 -1.87
C GLY A 112 14.10 13.04 -2.17
N ALA A 113 13.42 12.42 -1.21
CA ALA A 113 12.46 11.37 -1.52
C ALA A 113 11.29 11.96 -2.34
N ASP A 114 10.98 11.35 -3.48
CA ASP A 114 9.82 11.73 -4.29
C ASP A 114 8.53 11.19 -3.64
N GLN A 115 8.62 10.03 -3.00
CA GLN A 115 7.53 9.39 -2.26
C GLN A 115 8.05 8.76 -0.97
N VAL A 116 7.19 8.74 0.04
CA VAL A 116 7.49 8.06 1.30
C VAL A 116 6.38 7.08 1.63
N VAL A 117 6.75 5.85 1.95
CA VAL A 117 5.86 4.83 2.48
C VAL A 117 6.09 4.68 3.98
N TYR A 118 5.01 4.65 4.75
CA TYR A 118 5.05 4.41 6.20
C TYR A 118 4.14 3.23 6.54
N PRO A 119 4.67 2.00 6.43
CA PRO A 119 3.86 0.78 6.51
C PRO A 119 3.12 0.63 7.84
N GLU A 120 3.77 0.97 8.94
CA GLU A 120 3.20 0.85 10.28
C GLU A 120 1.98 1.77 10.45
N GLN A 121 2.03 3.01 9.96
CA GLN A 121 0.92 3.95 10.02
C GLN A 121 -0.25 3.49 9.14
N GLN A 122 0.07 3.06 7.92
CA GLN A 122 -0.94 2.58 6.97
C GLN A 122 -1.68 1.35 7.50
N LEU A 123 -0.92 0.38 8.02
CA LEU A 123 -1.49 -0.85 8.59
C LEU A 123 -2.23 -0.58 9.90
N ALA A 124 -1.74 0.33 10.75
CA ALA A 124 -2.44 0.71 11.99
C ALA A 124 -3.80 1.35 11.70
N LYS A 125 -3.87 2.28 10.71
CA LYS A 125 -5.14 2.86 10.26
C LYS A 125 -6.10 1.78 9.77
N TRP A 126 -5.62 0.89 8.90
CA TRP A 126 -6.40 -0.24 8.40
C TRP A 126 -6.93 -1.12 9.54
N THR A 127 -6.05 -1.52 10.46
CA THR A 127 -6.40 -2.36 11.60
C THR A 127 -7.46 -1.69 12.49
N ALA A 128 -7.25 -0.41 12.81
CA ALA A 128 -8.20 0.34 13.64
C ALA A 128 -9.60 0.39 13.02
N ILE A 129 -9.71 0.73 11.74
CA ILE A 129 -11.00 0.80 11.04
C ILE A 129 -11.63 -0.60 10.92
N ARG A 130 -10.84 -1.59 10.46
CA ARG A 130 -11.33 -2.96 10.25
C ARG A 130 -11.91 -3.59 11.51
N PHE A 131 -11.33 -3.31 12.67
CA PHE A 131 -11.73 -3.89 13.95
C PHE A 131 -12.50 -2.94 14.85
N SER A 132 -12.84 -1.72 14.39
CA SER A 132 -13.70 -0.79 15.12
C SER A 132 -15.17 -1.21 15.12
N SER A 133 -15.58 -2.06 14.20
CA SER A 133 -16.93 -2.59 14.06
C SER A 133 -16.95 -4.02 13.55
N ASN A 134 -17.88 -4.82 14.01
CA ASN A 134 -18.10 -6.18 13.51
C ASN A 134 -18.69 -6.18 12.08
N HIS A 135 -19.22 -5.06 11.63
CA HIS A 135 -19.88 -4.95 10.32
C HIS A 135 -18.96 -4.50 9.19
N ILE A 136 -17.74 -4.00 9.49
CA ILE A 136 -16.74 -3.67 8.51
C ILE A 136 -15.88 -4.91 8.30
N LEU A 137 -15.94 -5.51 7.12
CA LEU A 137 -15.18 -6.72 6.79
C LEU A 137 -13.81 -6.39 6.20
N ASP A 138 -13.74 -5.33 5.40
CA ASP A 138 -12.49 -4.83 4.82
C ASP A 138 -12.66 -3.37 4.37
N PHE A 139 -11.55 -2.67 4.13
CA PHE A 139 -11.60 -1.37 3.50
C PHE A 139 -10.33 -1.04 2.69
N VAL A 140 -10.50 -0.22 1.67
CA VAL A 140 -9.41 0.31 0.85
C VAL A 140 -9.38 1.82 1.04
N ASN A 141 -8.26 2.32 1.55
CA ASN A 141 -8.06 3.76 1.71
C ASN A 141 -7.79 4.40 0.36
N LEU A 142 -8.58 5.38 0.01
CA LEU A 142 -8.38 6.27 -1.14
C LEU A 142 -7.79 7.59 -0.66
N GLU A 143 -7.38 8.43 -1.59
CA GLU A 143 -6.98 9.80 -1.26
C GLU A 143 -8.22 10.67 -0.96
N GLY A 144 -8.12 11.53 0.05
CA GLY A 144 -9.21 12.41 0.47
C GLY A 144 -10.11 11.79 1.53
N ASP A 145 -11.41 12.16 1.50
CA ASP A 145 -12.39 11.79 2.54
C ASP A 145 -13.20 10.54 2.19
N TYR A 146 -12.98 9.97 1.01
CA TYR A 146 -13.72 8.82 0.50
C TYR A 146 -12.86 7.57 0.54
N ASP A 147 -13.43 6.49 1.03
CA ASP A 147 -12.82 5.17 1.05
C ASP A 147 -13.81 4.12 0.51
N ILE A 148 -13.28 2.97 0.13
CA ILE A 148 -14.11 1.81 -0.24
C ILE A 148 -14.16 0.88 0.96
N TYR A 149 -15.37 0.44 1.33
CA TYR A 149 -15.61 -0.46 2.44
C TYR A 149 -16.34 -1.71 1.97
N GLU A 150 -15.92 -2.87 2.45
CA GLU A 150 -16.75 -4.06 2.42
C GLU A 150 -17.48 -4.17 3.75
N VAL A 151 -18.80 -4.21 3.69
CA VAL A 151 -19.65 -4.25 4.89
C VAL A 151 -20.68 -5.38 4.79
N ASP A 152 -21.08 -5.89 5.95
CA ASP A 152 -22.21 -6.81 6.03
C ASP A 152 -23.49 -6.13 5.52
N LEU A 153 -24.33 -6.90 4.86
CA LEU A 153 -25.65 -6.45 4.47
C LEU A 153 -26.54 -6.32 5.71
N PRO A 154 -27.11 -5.14 6.00
CA PRO A 154 -28.07 -5.02 7.08
C PRO A 154 -29.29 -5.94 6.88
N GLU A 155 -29.72 -6.65 7.92
CA GLU A 155 -30.87 -7.56 7.85
C GLU A 155 -32.12 -6.90 7.26
N ARG A 156 -32.35 -5.60 7.60
CA ARG A 156 -33.49 -4.82 7.08
C ARG A 156 -33.48 -4.61 5.55
N TRP A 157 -32.38 -4.95 4.86
CA TRP A 157 -32.25 -4.82 3.40
C TRP A 157 -32.38 -6.16 2.67
N VAL A 158 -32.43 -7.26 3.41
CA VAL A 158 -32.64 -8.58 2.82
C VAL A 158 -34.01 -8.60 2.14
N GLY A 159 -34.03 -9.01 0.85
CA GLY A 159 -35.23 -9.02 0.02
C GLY A 159 -35.56 -7.69 -0.67
N MET A 160 -34.90 -6.59 -0.30
CA MET A 160 -35.07 -5.30 -0.97
C MET A 160 -34.12 -5.15 -2.18
N SER A 161 -34.53 -4.36 -3.14
CA SER A 161 -33.66 -3.97 -4.26
C SER A 161 -32.83 -2.73 -3.91
N VAL A 162 -31.73 -2.53 -4.64
CA VAL A 162 -30.88 -1.34 -4.50
C VAL A 162 -31.68 -0.05 -4.69
N GLY A 163 -32.60 -0.03 -5.66
CA GLY A 163 -33.44 1.12 -5.95
C GLY A 163 -34.43 1.46 -4.82
N GLU A 164 -35.01 0.45 -4.15
CA GLU A 164 -35.92 0.66 -3.02
C GLU A 164 -35.19 1.24 -1.79
N ILE A 165 -33.93 0.83 -1.58
CA ILE A 165 -33.10 1.34 -0.48
C ILE A 165 -32.69 2.78 -0.73
N ASP A 166 -32.38 3.15 -1.98
CA ASP A 166 -31.95 4.48 -2.43
C ASP A 166 -30.81 5.07 -1.57
N ILE A 167 -29.80 4.22 -1.29
CA ILE A 167 -28.69 4.52 -0.40
C ILE A 167 -27.89 5.74 -0.86
N ARG A 168 -27.73 5.90 -2.18
CA ARG A 168 -27.00 7.01 -2.78
C ARG A 168 -27.65 8.36 -2.45
N LYS A 169 -28.97 8.45 -2.60
CA LYS A 169 -29.71 9.68 -2.33
C LYS A 169 -29.81 9.99 -0.85
N LYS A 170 -29.99 8.95 -0.01
CA LYS A 170 -30.20 9.10 1.42
C LYS A 170 -28.89 9.38 2.19
N TYR A 171 -27.76 8.77 1.75
CA TYR A 171 -26.52 8.79 2.52
C TYR A 171 -25.30 9.22 1.70
N GLY A 172 -25.42 9.46 0.39
CA GLY A 172 -24.27 9.78 -0.48
C GLY A 172 -23.31 8.61 -0.70
N ILE A 173 -23.74 7.38 -0.41
CA ILE A 173 -22.94 6.15 -0.51
C ILE A 173 -23.25 5.47 -1.83
N ASN A 174 -22.22 5.06 -2.57
CA ASN A 174 -22.40 4.30 -3.80
C ASN A 174 -22.09 2.82 -3.57
N ILE A 175 -22.98 1.93 -3.99
CA ILE A 175 -22.71 0.50 -4.01
C ILE A 175 -21.91 0.19 -5.27
N ILE A 176 -20.72 -0.39 -5.12
CA ILE A 176 -19.81 -0.74 -6.21
C ILE A 176 -20.04 -2.18 -6.65
N ALA A 177 -20.21 -3.09 -5.70
CA ALA A 177 -20.38 -4.51 -5.94
C ALA A 177 -21.18 -5.18 -4.82
N VAL A 178 -21.71 -6.36 -5.13
CA VAL A 178 -22.31 -7.27 -4.15
C VAL A 178 -21.48 -8.55 -4.15
N ARG A 179 -21.03 -9.00 -2.97
CA ARG A 179 -20.40 -10.30 -2.87
C ARG A 179 -21.45 -11.37 -2.58
N ARG A 180 -21.45 -12.39 -3.42
CA ARG A 180 -22.35 -13.56 -3.32
C ARG A 180 -21.49 -14.83 -3.36
N ASN A 181 -21.63 -15.69 -2.34
CA ASN A 181 -20.86 -16.94 -2.27
C ASN A 181 -19.35 -16.76 -2.53
N GLY A 182 -18.74 -15.71 -1.94
CA GLY A 182 -17.32 -15.40 -2.07
C GLY A 182 -16.92 -14.66 -3.36
N THR A 183 -17.82 -14.50 -4.34
CA THR A 183 -17.52 -13.82 -5.62
C THR A 183 -18.14 -12.44 -5.66
N LEU A 184 -17.35 -11.43 -6.09
CA LEU A 184 -17.83 -10.06 -6.31
C LEU A 184 -18.57 -9.95 -7.66
N ASP A 185 -19.80 -9.43 -7.60
CA ASP A 185 -20.61 -9.07 -8.76
C ASP A 185 -20.67 -7.53 -8.87
N PHE A 186 -20.05 -6.99 -9.89
CA PHE A 186 -20.01 -5.55 -10.19
C PHE A 186 -21.19 -5.08 -11.06
N SER A 187 -22.06 -5.99 -11.49
CA SER A 187 -23.23 -5.67 -12.33
C SER A 187 -24.42 -5.19 -11.49
N VAL A 188 -24.16 -4.25 -10.56
CA VAL A 188 -25.19 -3.73 -9.66
C VAL A 188 -26.12 -2.78 -10.41
N LYS A 189 -27.43 -3.06 -10.37
CA LYS A 189 -28.49 -2.28 -10.99
C LYS A 189 -29.54 -1.89 -9.94
N PRO A 190 -30.42 -0.91 -10.21
CA PRO A 190 -31.51 -0.58 -9.30
C PRO A 190 -32.39 -1.78 -8.93
N GLU A 191 -32.56 -2.73 -9.84
CA GLU A 191 -33.36 -3.94 -9.68
C GLU A 191 -32.61 -5.07 -8.95
N THR A 192 -31.33 -4.89 -8.65
CA THR A 192 -30.52 -5.90 -7.94
C THR A 192 -31.10 -6.10 -6.52
N VAL A 193 -31.62 -7.30 -6.27
CA VAL A 193 -32.18 -7.68 -4.95
C VAL A 193 -31.11 -8.29 -4.09
N PHE A 194 -31.03 -7.86 -2.83
CA PHE A 194 -30.12 -8.40 -1.83
C PHE A 194 -30.67 -9.68 -1.21
N LYS A 195 -29.75 -10.60 -0.92
CA LYS A 195 -30.05 -11.88 -0.27
C LYS A 195 -29.32 -11.98 1.05
N ASP A 196 -29.83 -12.81 1.94
CA ASP A 196 -29.14 -13.15 3.17
C ASP A 196 -27.73 -13.70 2.90
N GLY A 197 -26.77 -13.36 3.76
CA GLY A 197 -25.36 -13.70 3.60
C GLY A 197 -24.62 -12.94 2.50
N ASN A 198 -25.24 -11.95 1.84
CA ASN A 198 -24.49 -11.04 0.96
C ASN A 198 -23.66 -10.05 1.79
N THR A 199 -22.50 -9.66 1.26
CA THR A 199 -21.80 -8.45 1.68
C THR A 199 -21.77 -7.45 0.52
N ILE A 200 -21.59 -6.18 0.82
CA ILE A 200 -21.59 -5.13 -0.20
C ILE A 200 -20.31 -4.30 -0.14
N LEU A 201 -19.79 -4.01 -1.33
CA LEU A 201 -18.68 -3.08 -1.51
C LEU A 201 -19.26 -1.69 -1.76
N VAL A 202 -18.93 -0.74 -0.92
CA VAL A 202 -19.48 0.61 -0.96
C VAL A 202 -18.39 1.67 -0.98
N LEU A 203 -18.60 2.74 -1.75
CA LEU A 203 -17.78 3.94 -1.76
C LEU A 203 -18.51 5.05 -1.00
N GLY A 204 -17.86 5.63 0.00
CA GLY A 204 -18.45 6.72 0.79
C GLY A 204 -17.49 7.29 1.82
N GLN A 205 -17.93 8.35 2.50
CA GLN A 205 -17.21 8.90 3.64
C GLN A 205 -17.51 8.08 4.91
N TYR A 206 -16.53 7.89 5.78
CA TYR A 206 -16.69 7.11 7.01
C TYR A 206 -17.89 7.57 7.86
N ARG A 207 -18.10 8.89 7.99
CA ARG A 207 -19.23 9.45 8.75
C ARG A 207 -20.60 9.03 8.19
N GLU A 208 -20.74 8.95 6.89
CA GLU A 208 -21.99 8.55 6.24
C GLU A 208 -22.21 7.04 6.36
N LEU A 209 -21.12 6.25 6.32
CA LEU A 209 -21.20 4.83 6.60
C LEU A 209 -21.68 4.57 8.04
N GLN A 210 -21.12 5.29 9.02
CA GLN A 210 -21.54 5.17 10.43
C GLN A 210 -23.05 5.40 10.58
N LYS A 211 -23.59 6.45 9.95
CA LYS A 211 -25.03 6.74 9.98
C LYS A 211 -25.87 5.65 9.30
N CYS A 212 -25.42 5.19 8.13
CA CYS A 212 -26.14 4.23 7.30
C CYS A 212 -26.17 2.83 7.94
N PHE A 213 -25.01 2.34 8.36
CA PHE A 213 -24.83 0.97 8.85
C PHE A 213 -24.89 0.87 10.39
N LYS A 214 -24.96 2.01 11.10
CA LYS A 214 -24.95 2.09 12.57
C LYS A 214 -23.71 1.44 13.20
N ILE A 215 -22.55 1.70 12.63
CA ILE A 215 -21.23 1.19 13.02
C ILE A 215 -20.41 2.26 13.74
#